data_00129a667bbb1da5f00b000b6acccd7c
#
_entry.id   00129a667bbb1da5f00b000b6acccd7c
#
_cell.length_a   1.000
_cell.length_b   1.000
_cell.length_c   1.000
_cell.angle_alpha   90.00
_cell.angle_beta   90.00
_cell.angle_gamma   90.00
#
_symmetry.space_group_name_H-M   'P 1'
#
loop_
_entity.id
_entity.type
_entity.pdbx_description
1 polymer ?
#
loop_
_entity_poly.entity_id
_entity_poly.type
_entity_poly.pdbx_seq_one_letter_code
_entity_poly.pdbx_strand_id
1 'polypeptide(L)'
;MRSVPMTLLALSLALPAVAQDHDADRAVAGGGKLAEGWMARTDRGQDFSNVRFEETATGWEVSVGPGVVFYRDADVAEGSYTISADFEQLSSKGHAHGVGLIFGGADLQGEGQVYTYVLVRGDGNYLVKTRTGSETAYVTQWTEHASINQSPEGHVTNTMAVRVTSEDVVFMINGQEVHKEKTADMYTDGVVGFRMNHNVDMRVHNFKIESSD
;
A
#
# COMPACT_ATOMS: atom_id res chain seq x y z
N MET A 1 -75.52 -8.01 4.51
CA MET A 1 -74.25 -7.27 4.40
C MET A 1 -73.13 -8.30 4.27
N ARG A 2 -72.53 -8.48 3.10
CA ARG A 2 -71.44 -9.43 2.86
C ARG A 2 -70.14 -8.62 2.78
N SER A 3 -69.20 -8.85 3.72
CA SER A 3 -67.87 -8.26 3.76
C SER A 3 -66.97 -9.02 2.76
N VAL A 4 -66.33 -8.28 1.87
CA VAL A 4 -65.29 -8.80 0.94
C VAL A 4 -63.94 -8.51 1.59
N PRO A 5 -63.05 -9.51 1.75
CA PRO A 5 -61.70 -9.25 2.22
C PRO A 5 -60.83 -8.71 1.09
N MET A 6 -60.21 -7.56 1.35
CA MET A 6 -59.22 -6.93 0.44
C MET A 6 -57.82 -7.52 0.73
N THR A 7 -57.36 -8.35 -0.19
CA THR A 7 -56.03 -8.95 -0.12
C THR A 7 -55.00 -7.92 -0.64
N LEU A 8 -54.14 -7.40 0.25
CA LEU A 8 -53.01 -6.58 -0.15
C LEU A 8 -51.90 -7.46 -0.72
N LEU A 9 -51.60 -7.30 -2.01
CA LEU A 9 -50.47 -7.93 -2.67
C LEU A 9 -49.24 -7.05 -2.46
N ALA A 10 -48.33 -7.47 -1.59
CA ALA A 10 -47.04 -6.81 -1.40
C ALA A 10 -46.08 -7.17 -2.56
N LEU A 11 -45.84 -6.22 -3.44
CA LEU A 11 -44.86 -6.35 -4.52
C LEU A 11 -43.47 -6.06 -3.96
N SER A 12 -42.67 -7.07 -3.66
CA SER A 12 -41.25 -6.92 -3.27
C SER A 12 -40.41 -6.60 -4.51
N LEU A 13 -39.98 -5.36 -4.64
CA LEU A 13 -38.97 -4.95 -5.58
C LEU A 13 -37.60 -5.49 -5.11
N ALA A 14 -37.12 -6.58 -5.73
CA ALA A 14 -35.75 -7.01 -5.61
C ALA A 14 -34.87 -6.03 -6.41
N LEU A 15 -34.11 -5.19 -5.70
CA LEU A 15 -33.05 -4.39 -6.31
C LEU A 15 -31.97 -5.35 -6.80
N PRO A 16 -31.46 -5.22 -8.03
CA PRO A 16 -30.31 -5.99 -8.46
C PRO A 16 -29.13 -5.61 -7.57
N ALA A 17 -28.51 -6.59 -6.91
CA ALA A 17 -27.22 -6.42 -6.27
C ALA A 17 -26.22 -6.06 -7.39
N VAL A 18 -25.73 -4.84 -7.40
CA VAL A 18 -24.60 -4.44 -8.23
C VAL A 18 -23.43 -5.29 -7.72
N ALA A 19 -23.05 -6.31 -8.49
CA ALA A 19 -21.81 -7.02 -8.25
C ALA A 19 -20.70 -5.95 -8.30
N GLN A 20 -20.04 -5.71 -7.18
CA GLN A 20 -18.80 -4.94 -7.21
C GLN A 20 -17.85 -5.76 -8.08
N ASP A 21 -17.40 -5.16 -9.18
CA ASP A 21 -16.36 -5.71 -10.04
C ASP A 21 -15.11 -5.83 -9.16
N HIS A 22 -14.92 -7.02 -8.60
CA HIS A 22 -13.73 -7.35 -7.81
C HIS A 22 -12.63 -7.57 -8.85
N ASP A 23 -11.74 -6.59 -9.01
CA ASP A 23 -10.53 -6.76 -9.81
C ASP A 23 -9.73 -7.95 -9.24
N ALA A 24 -9.76 -9.06 -9.97
CA ALA A 24 -9.15 -10.30 -9.51
C ALA A 24 -7.63 -10.18 -9.57
N ASP A 25 -6.93 -10.75 -8.57
CA ASP A 25 -5.48 -10.84 -8.59
C ASP A 25 -5.01 -11.61 -9.83
N ARG A 26 -4.10 -10.99 -10.59
CA ARG A 26 -3.52 -11.60 -11.78
C ARG A 26 -2.53 -12.71 -11.44
N ALA A 27 -2.32 -13.63 -12.37
CA ALA A 27 -1.19 -14.53 -12.33
C ALA A 27 0.10 -13.77 -12.70
N VAL A 28 1.20 -14.10 -11.99
CA VAL A 28 2.53 -13.53 -12.22
C VAL A 28 3.46 -14.60 -12.76
N ALA A 29 3.95 -14.40 -13.97
CA ALA A 29 4.91 -15.31 -14.58
C ALA A 29 6.23 -15.35 -13.77
N GLY A 30 6.69 -16.54 -13.40
CA GLY A 30 7.88 -16.72 -12.56
C GLY A 30 7.68 -16.29 -11.11
N GLY A 31 6.44 -16.26 -10.62
CA GLY A 31 6.14 -15.99 -9.21
C GLY A 31 6.73 -17.02 -8.25
N GLY A 32 6.61 -16.76 -6.96
CA GLY A 32 7.23 -17.57 -5.90
C GLY A 32 8.68 -17.17 -5.61
N LYS A 33 9.14 -16.01 -6.08
CA LYS A 33 10.51 -15.53 -5.91
C LYS A 33 10.57 -14.29 -5.04
N LEU A 34 11.48 -14.31 -4.07
CA LEU A 34 11.87 -13.15 -3.27
C LEU A 34 13.38 -12.93 -3.40
N ALA A 35 13.82 -11.69 -3.40
CA ALA A 35 15.24 -11.33 -3.33
C ALA A 35 15.84 -11.85 -2.01
N GLU A 36 17.13 -12.18 -2.03
CA GLU A 36 17.83 -12.73 -0.87
C GLU A 36 17.73 -11.81 0.35
N GLY A 37 17.43 -12.39 1.51
CA GLY A 37 17.27 -11.67 2.77
C GLY A 37 15.95 -10.91 2.92
N TRP A 38 15.10 -10.88 1.89
CA TRP A 38 13.78 -10.25 1.96
C TRP A 38 12.70 -11.22 2.40
N MET A 39 11.76 -10.70 3.15
CA MET A 39 10.54 -11.38 3.54
C MET A 39 9.34 -10.67 2.90
N ALA A 40 8.25 -11.39 2.81
CA ALA A 40 6.99 -10.85 2.31
C ALA A 40 5.80 -11.39 3.10
N ARG A 41 4.71 -10.64 3.07
CA ARG A 41 3.38 -11.09 3.50
C ARG A 41 2.34 -10.54 2.55
N THR A 42 1.53 -11.41 1.97
CA THR A 42 0.39 -10.97 1.16
C THR A 42 -0.81 -10.64 2.03
N ASP A 43 -1.77 -9.89 1.50
CA ASP A 43 -3.05 -9.65 2.20
C ASP A 43 -3.86 -10.94 2.42
N ARG A 44 -3.48 -12.02 1.73
CA ARG A 44 -4.07 -13.36 1.85
C ARG A 44 -3.20 -14.37 2.62
N GLY A 45 -2.10 -13.91 3.25
CA GLY A 45 -1.18 -14.73 4.03
C GLY A 45 0.13 -15.04 3.31
N GLN A 46 0.58 -16.30 3.32
CA GLN A 46 1.93 -16.70 2.89
C GLN A 46 2.00 -17.33 1.48
N ASP A 47 0.96 -17.20 0.67
CA ASP A 47 1.01 -17.65 -0.73
C ASP A 47 1.69 -16.61 -1.60
N PHE A 48 2.89 -16.91 -2.07
CA PHE A 48 3.72 -16.07 -2.94
C PHE A 48 3.71 -16.53 -4.40
N SER A 49 2.89 -17.51 -4.79
CA SER A 49 2.86 -18.04 -6.15
C SER A 49 2.68 -16.97 -7.24
N ASN A 50 2.03 -15.86 -6.89
CA ASN A 50 1.83 -14.69 -7.74
C ASN A 50 2.59 -13.45 -7.23
N VAL A 51 3.78 -13.64 -6.65
CA VAL A 51 4.69 -12.59 -6.21
C VAL A 51 6.08 -12.87 -6.78
N ARG A 52 6.65 -11.90 -7.50
CA ARG A 52 8.02 -11.89 -7.96
C ARG A 52 8.70 -10.62 -7.49
N PHE A 53 9.74 -10.75 -6.69
CA PHE A 53 10.52 -9.65 -6.17
C PHE A 53 11.99 -10.02 -6.33
N GLU A 54 12.64 -9.43 -7.30
CA GLU A 54 14.00 -9.78 -7.73
C GLU A 54 14.92 -8.57 -7.63
N GLU A 55 16.13 -8.81 -7.14
CA GLU A 55 17.18 -7.79 -7.10
C GLU A 55 17.70 -7.52 -8.52
N THR A 56 18.02 -6.26 -8.80
CA THR A 56 18.61 -5.77 -10.04
C THR A 56 19.88 -4.97 -9.73
N ALA A 57 20.58 -4.50 -10.74
CA ALA A 57 21.79 -3.68 -10.55
C ALA A 57 21.54 -2.35 -9.81
N THR A 58 20.29 -1.85 -9.78
CA THR A 58 19.96 -0.52 -9.26
C THR A 58 18.85 -0.53 -8.21
N GLY A 59 18.40 -1.70 -7.77
CA GLY A 59 17.29 -1.85 -6.82
C GLY A 59 16.54 -3.15 -7.04
N TRP A 60 15.23 -3.11 -7.12
CA TRP A 60 14.38 -4.30 -7.23
C TRP A 60 13.32 -4.14 -8.32
N GLU A 61 13.05 -5.24 -9.02
CA GLU A 61 11.90 -5.36 -9.90
C GLU A 61 10.82 -6.20 -9.23
N VAL A 62 9.60 -5.68 -9.20
CA VAL A 62 8.47 -6.22 -8.47
C VAL A 62 7.31 -6.46 -9.40
N SER A 63 6.73 -7.66 -9.37
CA SER A 63 5.47 -8.01 -10.03
C SER A 63 4.58 -8.72 -9.04
N VAL A 64 3.37 -8.23 -8.82
CA VAL A 64 2.45 -8.82 -7.85
C VAL A 64 1.04 -8.98 -8.43
N GLY A 65 0.41 -10.09 -8.07
CA GLY A 65 -1.03 -10.30 -8.19
C GLY A 65 -1.74 -9.78 -6.95
N PRO A 66 -1.51 -10.38 -5.75
CA PRO A 66 -2.10 -9.90 -4.50
C PRO A 66 -1.41 -8.65 -3.97
N GLY A 67 -2.10 -7.93 -3.06
CA GLY A 67 -1.46 -6.91 -2.24
C GLY A 67 -0.43 -7.55 -1.30
N VAL A 68 0.74 -6.89 -1.12
CA VAL A 68 1.87 -7.47 -0.38
C VAL A 68 2.71 -6.39 0.30
N VAL A 69 3.28 -6.72 1.44
CA VAL A 69 4.39 -5.98 2.08
C VAL A 69 5.69 -6.75 1.89
N PHE A 70 6.78 -6.03 1.60
CA PHE A 70 8.15 -6.55 1.51
C PHE A 70 9.01 -5.84 2.53
N TYR A 71 9.84 -6.58 3.24
CA TYR A 71 10.70 -6.01 4.28
C TYR A 71 11.88 -6.94 4.59
N ARG A 72 12.88 -6.44 5.31
CA ARG A 72 13.92 -7.21 5.96
C ARG A 72 13.88 -6.94 7.45
N ASP A 73 14.03 -7.96 8.29
CA ASP A 73 14.05 -7.77 9.75
C ASP A 73 15.21 -6.87 10.21
N ALA A 74 16.26 -6.75 9.40
CA ALA A 74 17.40 -5.87 9.69
C ALA A 74 17.13 -4.38 9.38
N ASP A 75 16.11 -4.08 8.58
CA ASP A 75 15.75 -2.71 8.19
C ASP A 75 14.81 -2.11 9.25
N VAL A 76 15.39 -1.67 10.36
CA VAL A 76 14.69 -1.07 11.49
C VAL A 76 15.03 0.42 11.57
N ALA A 77 14.03 1.25 11.83
CA ALA A 77 14.18 2.66 12.11
C ALA A 77 13.51 3.01 13.46
N GLU A 78 14.18 3.81 14.27
CA GLU A 78 13.72 4.20 15.62
C GLU A 78 14.07 5.68 15.88
N GLY A 79 13.27 6.33 16.70
CA GLY A 79 13.48 7.73 17.09
C GLY A 79 13.29 8.71 15.94
N SER A 80 14.32 9.52 15.63
CA SER A 80 14.28 10.46 14.50
C SER A 80 15.01 9.89 13.28
N TYR A 81 14.30 9.80 12.14
CA TYR A 81 14.86 9.22 10.92
C TYR A 81 14.13 9.71 9.67
N THR A 82 14.71 9.42 8.52
CA THR A 82 14.04 9.54 7.22
C THR A 82 14.19 8.24 6.46
N ILE A 83 13.08 7.70 5.96
CA ILE A 83 13.08 6.63 4.96
C ILE A 83 12.67 7.19 3.61
N SER A 84 13.28 6.72 2.53
CA SER A 84 12.93 7.15 1.17
C SER A 84 13.17 6.05 0.15
N ALA A 85 12.42 6.11 -0.96
CA ALA A 85 12.64 5.29 -2.15
C ALA A 85 12.02 5.94 -3.38
N ASP A 86 12.52 5.56 -4.56
CA ASP A 86 11.93 5.88 -5.85
C ASP A 86 11.08 4.70 -6.31
N PHE A 87 9.83 4.97 -6.66
CA PHE A 87 8.89 4.00 -7.19
C PHE A 87 8.62 4.29 -8.66
N GLU A 88 9.19 3.48 -9.56
CA GLU A 88 8.97 3.53 -10.99
C GLU A 88 7.88 2.54 -11.37
N GLN A 89 6.67 3.01 -11.59
CA GLN A 89 5.57 2.18 -12.08
C GLN A 89 5.80 1.84 -13.55
N LEU A 90 5.76 0.54 -13.91
CA LEU A 90 6.06 0.07 -15.26
C LEU A 90 4.80 -0.11 -16.12
N SER A 91 3.68 -0.43 -15.49
CA SER A 91 2.40 -0.57 -16.16
C SER A 91 1.24 -0.32 -15.21
N SER A 92 0.14 0.20 -15.73
CA SER A 92 -1.17 0.21 -15.05
C SER A 92 -2.20 -0.33 -16.05
N LYS A 93 -2.59 -1.60 -15.89
CA LYS A 93 -3.70 -2.15 -16.67
C LYS A 93 -4.97 -2.01 -15.84
N GLY A 94 -5.92 -1.25 -16.35
CA GLY A 94 -7.21 -1.05 -15.69
C GLY A 94 -7.25 0.24 -14.89
N HIS A 95 -7.12 0.18 -13.56
CA HIS A 95 -7.11 1.34 -12.69
C HIS A 95 -5.78 1.48 -11.94
N ALA A 96 -5.53 2.66 -11.41
CA ALA A 96 -4.29 2.96 -10.71
C ALA A 96 -4.23 2.23 -9.37
N HIS A 97 -3.14 1.49 -9.13
CA HIS A 97 -2.88 0.78 -7.89
C HIS A 97 -1.84 1.51 -7.05
N GLY A 98 -2.03 1.50 -5.73
CA GLY A 98 -1.14 2.18 -4.80
C GLY A 98 0.13 1.40 -4.51
N VAL A 99 1.25 2.12 -4.42
CA VAL A 99 2.57 1.60 -4.04
C VAL A 99 3.24 2.57 -3.10
N GLY A 100 4.12 2.11 -2.23
CA GLY A 100 4.85 3.00 -1.36
C GLY A 100 5.56 2.34 -0.19
N LEU A 101 5.74 3.12 0.88
CA LEU A 101 6.53 2.77 2.05
C LEU A 101 5.68 2.26 3.20
N ILE A 102 6.25 1.32 3.98
CA ILE A 102 5.78 0.98 5.33
C ILE A 102 6.82 1.40 6.35
N PHE A 103 6.37 1.73 7.57
CA PHE A 103 7.23 2.03 8.72
C PHE A 103 6.50 1.69 10.04
N GLY A 104 7.26 1.67 11.15
CA GLY A 104 6.72 1.27 12.45
C GLY A 104 6.22 -0.18 12.46
N GLY A 105 6.87 -1.05 11.66
CA GLY A 105 6.45 -2.43 11.49
C GLY A 105 6.80 -3.30 12.69
N ALA A 106 5.81 -4.06 13.21
CA ALA A 106 5.99 -5.07 14.23
C ALA A 106 5.12 -6.29 13.93
N ASP A 107 5.58 -7.47 14.31
CA ASP A 107 4.89 -8.77 14.12
C ASP A 107 4.40 -8.98 12.67
N LEU A 108 5.19 -8.57 11.67
CA LEU A 108 4.74 -8.51 10.27
C LEU A 108 4.35 -9.87 9.69
N GLN A 109 4.79 -11.00 10.27
CA GLN A 109 4.37 -12.36 9.90
C GLN A 109 3.20 -12.88 10.74
N GLY A 110 2.95 -12.28 11.90
CA GLY A 110 1.94 -12.72 12.86
C GLY A 110 0.54 -12.17 12.57
N GLU A 111 -0.43 -12.67 13.32
CA GLU A 111 -1.81 -12.16 13.27
C GLU A 111 -1.92 -10.77 13.90
N GLY A 112 -1.01 -10.41 14.81
CA GLY A 112 -0.93 -9.12 15.49
C GLY A 112 -0.16 -8.05 14.72
N GLN A 113 0.13 -8.24 13.44
CA GLN A 113 0.91 -7.30 12.63
C GLN A 113 0.48 -5.84 12.82
N VAL A 114 1.45 -4.96 12.98
CA VAL A 114 1.22 -3.50 13.07
C VAL A 114 2.17 -2.80 12.12
N TYR A 115 1.70 -1.83 11.38
CA TYR A 115 2.52 -0.89 10.61
C TYR A 115 1.71 0.31 10.10
N THR A 116 2.38 1.41 9.85
CA THR A 116 1.86 2.54 9.07
C THR A 116 2.36 2.45 7.64
N TYR A 117 1.55 2.90 6.68
CA TYR A 117 1.95 2.94 5.29
C TYR A 117 1.42 4.17 4.56
N VAL A 118 2.25 4.66 3.64
CA VAL A 118 1.88 5.70 2.68
C VAL A 118 1.97 5.12 1.29
N LEU A 119 0.94 5.36 0.47
CA LEU A 119 0.86 4.92 -0.91
C LEU A 119 0.68 6.10 -1.84
N VAL A 120 1.24 5.97 -3.05
CA VAL A 120 0.98 6.86 -4.18
C VAL A 120 0.40 6.04 -5.33
N ARG A 121 -0.49 6.66 -6.13
CA ARG A 121 -1.04 6.09 -7.37
C ARG A 121 -0.68 6.95 -8.57
N GLY A 122 -0.54 6.33 -9.74
CA GLY A 122 -0.26 7.01 -11.01
C GLY A 122 -1.37 7.97 -11.51
N ASP A 123 -2.49 8.06 -10.81
CA ASP A 123 -3.58 9.02 -11.06
C ASP A 123 -3.45 10.31 -10.23
N GLY A 124 -2.33 10.52 -9.54
CA GLY A 124 -2.06 11.74 -8.78
C GLY A 124 -2.56 11.75 -7.34
N ASN A 125 -2.98 10.60 -6.80
CA ASN A 125 -3.48 10.51 -5.45
C ASN A 125 -2.49 9.81 -4.51
N TYR A 126 -2.50 10.22 -3.23
CA TYR A 126 -1.82 9.52 -2.13
C TYR A 126 -2.82 9.12 -1.04
N LEU A 127 -2.40 8.20 -0.18
CA LEU A 127 -3.16 7.66 0.94
C LEU A 127 -2.22 7.37 2.09
N VAL A 128 -2.64 7.64 3.33
CA VAL A 128 -1.97 7.16 4.55
C VAL A 128 -2.93 6.32 5.36
N LYS A 129 -2.49 5.13 5.79
CA LYS A 129 -3.26 4.24 6.66
C LYS A 129 -2.37 3.58 7.70
N THR A 130 -3.00 3.11 8.75
CA THR A 130 -2.41 2.17 9.71
C THR A 130 -3.04 0.79 9.54
N ARG A 131 -2.27 -0.25 9.86
CA ARG A 131 -2.75 -1.62 10.02
C ARG A 131 -2.51 -2.10 11.45
N THR A 132 -3.50 -2.77 12.02
CA THR A 132 -3.41 -3.49 13.28
C THR A 132 -4.13 -4.82 13.13
N GLY A 133 -3.37 -5.92 13.10
CA GLY A 133 -3.92 -7.24 12.79
C GLY A 133 -4.57 -7.29 11.40
N SER A 134 -5.83 -7.68 11.34
CA SER A 134 -6.65 -7.69 10.12
C SER A 134 -7.24 -6.32 9.76
N GLU A 135 -7.30 -5.38 10.71
CA GLU A 135 -7.97 -4.09 10.54
C GLU A 135 -7.05 -3.03 9.93
N THR A 136 -7.64 -2.13 9.16
CA THR A 136 -6.94 -0.92 8.68
C THR A 136 -7.76 0.32 8.98
N ALA A 137 -7.08 1.39 9.41
CA ALA A 137 -7.68 2.69 9.65
C ALA A 137 -7.08 3.74 8.71
N TYR A 138 -7.92 4.66 8.22
CA TYR A 138 -7.46 5.79 7.43
C TYR A 138 -6.88 6.87 8.35
N VAL A 139 -5.67 7.32 8.03
CA VAL A 139 -5.12 8.59 8.48
C VAL A 139 -5.56 9.67 7.48
N THR A 140 -5.35 9.42 6.16
CA THR A 140 -5.97 10.20 5.09
C THR A 140 -6.73 9.28 4.13
N GLN A 141 -7.78 9.78 3.51
CA GLN A 141 -8.39 9.16 2.33
C GLN A 141 -7.50 9.37 1.10
N TRP A 142 -7.82 8.72 -0.03
CA TRP A 142 -7.18 9.04 -1.30
C TRP A 142 -7.35 10.53 -1.59
N THR A 143 -6.23 11.25 -1.64
CA THR A 143 -6.17 12.71 -1.76
C THR A 143 -5.26 13.07 -2.93
N GLU A 144 -5.74 13.91 -3.84
CA GLU A 144 -4.95 14.43 -4.96
C GLU A 144 -3.91 15.43 -4.45
N HIS A 145 -2.69 15.37 -5.02
CA HIS A 145 -1.66 16.37 -4.75
C HIS A 145 -0.83 16.68 -6.00
N ALA A 146 -0.60 17.96 -6.25
CA ALA A 146 0.08 18.44 -7.46
C ALA A 146 1.54 17.99 -7.60
N SER A 147 2.19 17.58 -6.50
CA SER A 147 3.56 17.05 -6.56
C SER A 147 3.66 15.63 -7.12
N ILE A 148 2.54 14.91 -7.23
CA ILE A 148 2.53 13.52 -7.69
C ILE A 148 2.59 13.49 -9.21
N ASN A 149 3.64 12.87 -9.75
CA ASN A 149 3.75 12.63 -11.17
C ASN A 149 2.69 11.62 -11.61
N GLN A 150 2.00 11.92 -12.69
CA GLN A 150 0.88 11.13 -13.20
C GLN A 150 1.23 10.51 -14.55
N SER A 151 0.79 9.28 -14.77
CA SER A 151 0.80 8.64 -16.08
C SER A 151 -0.38 7.70 -16.20
N PRO A 152 -1.39 8.06 -16.98
CA PRO A 152 -2.52 7.17 -17.24
C PRO A 152 -2.13 5.87 -17.96
N GLU A 153 -1.00 5.87 -18.66
CA GLU A 153 -0.55 4.74 -19.50
C GLU A 153 0.59 3.91 -18.88
N GLY A 154 1.06 4.28 -17.68
CA GLY A 154 1.85 3.37 -16.88
C GLY A 154 3.24 3.79 -16.48
N HIS A 155 4.09 4.36 -17.33
CA HIS A 155 5.44 4.73 -16.91
C HIS A 155 5.46 6.04 -16.13
N VAL A 156 5.65 5.93 -14.82
CA VAL A 156 5.77 7.10 -13.94
C VAL A 156 6.67 6.79 -12.75
N THR A 157 7.52 7.72 -12.38
CA THR A 157 8.36 7.64 -11.19
C THR A 157 7.91 8.69 -10.18
N ASN A 158 7.74 8.26 -8.92
CA ASN A 158 7.55 9.13 -7.79
C ASN A 158 8.57 8.78 -6.69
N THR A 159 9.29 9.78 -6.19
CA THR A 159 10.13 9.66 -5.00
C THR A 159 9.27 9.87 -3.78
N MET A 160 9.25 8.89 -2.88
CA MET A 160 8.53 8.98 -1.62
C MET A 160 9.50 9.05 -0.45
N ALA A 161 9.18 9.85 0.55
CA ALA A 161 9.90 9.88 1.82
C ALA A 161 8.96 10.05 3.00
N VAL A 162 9.32 9.44 4.14
CA VAL A 162 8.71 9.68 5.44
C VAL A 162 9.81 10.15 6.37
N ARG A 163 9.66 11.36 6.90
CA ARG A 163 10.55 11.90 7.93
C ARG A 163 9.84 11.88 9.27
N VAL A 164 10.44 11.19 10.22
CA VAL A 164 9.99 11.09 11.61
C VAL A 164 10.90 11.96 12.47
N THR A 165 10.30 12.76 13.33
CA THR A 165 10.97 13.52 14.37
C THR A 165 10.31 13.24 15.72
N SER A 166 10.81 13.80 16.83
CA SER A 166 10.15 13.67 18.12
C SER A 166 8.74 14.29 18.18
N GLU A 167 8.40 15.18 17.24
CA GLU A 167 7.13 15.93 17.25
C GLU A 167 6.19 15.50 16.11
N ASP A 168 6.72 15.35 14.91
CA ASP A 168 5.93 15.21 13.71
C ASP A 168 6.43 14.06 12.81
N VAL A 169 5.49 13.40 12.14
CA VAL A 169 5.70 12.51 10.98
C VAL A 169 5.30 13.28 9.73
N VAL A 170 6.25 13.51 8.84
CA VAL A 170 6.05 14.27 7.59
C VAL A 170 6.13 13.34 6.40
N PHE A 171 5.08 13.28 5.61
CA PHE A 171 4.98 12.50 4.38
C PHE A 171 5.32 13.39 3.19
N MET A 172 6.26 12.95 2.37
CA MET A 172 6.77 13.73 1.24
C MET A 172 6.68 12.92 -0.06
N ILE A 173 6.27 13.58 -1.14
CA ILE A 173 6.28 13.01 -2.49
C ILE A 173 6.94 14.02 -3.42
N ASN A 174 7.96 13.57 -4.16
CA ASN A 174 8.77 14.39 -5.07
C ASN A 174 9.32 15.67 -4.40
N GLY A 175 9.75 15.52 -3.13
CA GLY A 175 10.35 16.60 -2.35
C GLY A 175 9.37 17.62 -1.74
N GLN A 176 8.07 17.41 -1.92
CA GLN A 176 7.03 18.26 -1.33
C GLN A 176 6.31 17.55 -0.18
N GLU A 177 6.02 18.25 0.91
CA GLU A 177 5.16 17.77 1.99
C GLU A 177 3.72 17.61 1.45
N VAL A 178 3.17 16.40 1.56
CA VAL A 178 1.80 16.10 1.16
C VAL A 178 0.88 15.90 2.35
N HIS A 179 1.45 15.49 3.50
CA HIS A 179 0.72 15.30 4.74
C HIS A 179 1.64 15.35 5.95
N LYS A 180 1.07 15.66 7.12
CA LYS A 180 1.79 15.67 8.39
C LYS A 180 0.87 15.26 9.54
N GLU A 181 1.41 14.43 10.44
CA GLU A 181 0.75 13.97 11.67
C GLU A 181 1.66 14.14 12.88
N LYS A 182 1.11 14.07 14.08
CA LYS A 182 1.90 14.02 15.30
C LYS A 182 2.49 12.64 15.52
N THR A 183 3.78 12.57 15.86
CA THR A 183 4.47 11.30 16.14
C THR A 183 3.77 10.50 17.25
N ALA A 184 3.22 11.19 18.27
CA ALA A 184 2.49 10.56 19.36
C ALA A 184 1.23 9.79 18.93
N ASP A 185 0.70 10.07 17.73
CA ASP A 185 -0.53 9.46 17.21
C ASP A 185 -0.25 8.31 16.21
N MET A 186 1.02 7.94 16.00
CA MET A 186 1.43 6.97 14.99
C MET A 186 2.38 5.91 15.53
N TYR A 187 2.38 4.73 14.89
CA TYR A 187 3.44 3.74 15.06
C TYR A 187 4.62 4.16 14.18
N THR A 188 5.75 4.52 14.78
CA THR A 188 6.92 5.03 14.07
C THR A 188 8.14 4.14 14.18
N ASP A 189 8.38 3.55 15.37
CA ASP A 189 9.55 2.72 15.63
C ASP A 189 9.31 1.26 15.20
N GLY A 190 10.23 0.71 14.42
CA GLY A 190 10.14 -0.67 13.98
C GLY A 190 10.65 -0.91 12.56
N VAL A 191 10.24 -2.03 11.98
CA VAL A 191 10.64 -2.45 10.63
C VAL A 191 10.09 -1.49 9.57
N VAL A 192 10.91 -1.19 8.56
CA VAL A 192 10.54 -0.41 7.39
C VAL A 192 10.63 -1.25 6.13
N GLY A 193 9.92 -0.85 5.07
CA GLY A 193 9.91 -1.59 3.82
C GLY A 193 8.93 -1.02 2.81
N PHE A 194 8.39 -1.89 1.95
CA PHE A 194 7.53 -1.51 0.84
C PHE A 194 6.14 -2.13 0.96
N ARG A 195 5.13 -1.40 0.51
CA ARG A 195 3.80 -1.92 0.28
C ARG A 195 3.41 -1.74 -1.18
N MET A 196 2.97 -2.84 -1.80
CA MET A 196 2.36 -2.85 -3.12
C MET A 196 0.90 -3.28 -2.98
N ASN A 197 -0.02 -2.56 -3.58
CA ASN A 197 -1.37 -3.06 -3.77
C ASN A 197 -1.37 -4.14 -4.86
N HIS A 198 -2.52 -4.74 -5.13
CA HIS A 198 -2.62 -5.83 -6.11
C HIS A 198 -2.35 -5.35 -7.57
N ASN A 199 -2.01 -6.29 -8.45
CA ASN A 199 -1.87 -6.10 -9.91
C ASN A 199 -0.83 -5.03 -10.33
N VAL A 200 0.31 -4.97 -9.65
CA VAL A 200 1.36 -3.96 -9.86
C VAL A 200 2.59 -4.58 -10.53
N ASP A 201 3.16 -3.86 -11.52
CA ASP A 201 4.54 -4.00 -12.02
C ASP A 201 5.31 -2.72 -11.71
N MET A 202 6.43 -2.87 -10.99
CA MET A 202 7.15 -1.75 -10.40
C MET A 202 8.65 -2.01 -10.39
N ARG A 203 9.47 -0.93 -10.44
CA ARG A 203 10.84 -0.95 -9.94
C ARG A 203 10.95 -0.05 -8.74
N VAL A 204 11.73 -0.51 -7.76
CA VAL A 204 12.06 0.27 -6.56
C VAL A 204 13.55 0.55 -6.57
N HIS A 205 13.92 1.81 -6.47
CA HIS A 205 15.30 2.27 -6.48
C HIS A 205 15.60 3.14 -5.27
N ASN A 206 16.89 3.36 -4.99
CA ASN A 206 17.37 4.35 -4.03
C ASN A 206 16.73 4.24 -2.64
N PHE A 207 16.40 3.01 -2.20
CA PHE A 207 15.89 2.81 -0.84
C PHE A 207 16.94 3.17 0.19
N LYS A 208 16.58 4.05 1.12
CA LYS A 208 17.47 4.55 2.17
C LYS A 208 16.74 4.64 3.49
N ILE A 209 17.51 4.41 4.56
CA ILE A 209 17.14 4.64 5.95
C ILE A 209 18.23 5.53 6.52
N GLU A 210 17.90 6.75 6.91
CA GLU A 210 18.84 7.73 7.43
C GLU A 210 18.39 8.16 8.82
N SER A 211 19.17 7.83 9.87
CA SER A 211 18.94 8.32 11.23
C SER A 211 19.25 9.81 11.28
N SER A 212 18.43 10.56 12.01
CA SER A 212 18.64 11.98 12.28
C SER A 212 18.98 12.13 13.76
N ASP A 213 20.14 12.71 14.05
CA ASP A 213 20.58 13.03 15.42
C ASP A 213 19.74 14.17 16.04
#